data_f26a0a8a07f1b3919956d77692448d9d
#
_entry.id   f26a0a8a07f1b3919956d77692448d9d
#
_cell.length_a   1.000
_cell.length_b   1.000
_cell.length_c   1.000
_cell.angle_alpha   90.00
_cell.angle_beta   90.00
_cell.angle_gamma   90.00
#
_symmetry.space_group_name_H-M   'P 1'
#
loop_
_entity.id
_entity.type
_entity.pdbx_description
1 polymer ?
#
loop_
_entity_poly.entity_id
_entity_poly.type
_entity_poly.pdbx_seq_one_letter_code
_entity_poly.pdbx_strand_id
1 'polypeptide(L)'
;MSDLAITGLLVLTLFLILASGVWIGLTLSGVAWIGMQLFSSRPAGDAMAVTIWGSASSWTLTALPLFIWMGEILFRTRLSQDMFKGLAPWMQALPGRLLHTNVAGCTIFAAVSGSSAATCATIGKMTLPELGRRGYPEHMVVGTLAGASTLGLLIPPSIIMIVYGVTAEVSIAKLFIAGVLPGLLLALMFSGYIAVWALLHPGQIPQAEERPGWLEKIAASRSLIPVVLLIGAVLGSIYAGVATATEAAAVGVVGSLLISAVQGSLNWTSFRDALMGATRLYCMIALILAGAAFLTLSMGYIGLPRHLAEWIGTLGLSAGELLIVLALFYIVLGCFLDGISMVVLTMGVIMPAVQAVGIDPIWFGIFVVLMVEMAQITPPVGFNLFVLQGMTGRDLGWIARVTWPMFVLMCVAVWFIWLVPGIVTWLPQQMMR
;
A
#
# COMPACT_ATOMS: atom_id res chain seq x y z
N MET A 1 32.31 -18.75 -13.54
CA MET A 1 31.10 -18.38 -14.29
C MET A 1 31.08 -16.86 -14.41
N SER A 2 30.56 -16.32 -15.50
CA SER A 2 30.35 -14.87 -15.58
C SER A 2 29.26 -14.45 -14.57
N ASP A 3 29.31 -13.22 -14.06
CA ASP A 3 28.33 -12.69 -13.09
C ASP A 3 26.90 -12.77 -13.65
N LEU A 4 26.76 -12.57 -14.96
CA LEU A 4 25.48 -12.72 -15.68
C LEU A 4 24.94 -14.17 -15.61
N ALA A 5 25.83 -15.18 -15.70
CA ALA A 5 25.43 -16.58 -15.60
C ALA A 5 25.01 -16.96 -14.17
N ILE A 6 25.69 -16.41 -13.14
CA ILE A 6 25.33 -16.59 -11.73
C ILE A 6 23.96 -15.97 -11.46
N THR A 7 23.76 -14.73 -11.90
CA THR A 7 22.47 -14.03 -11.80
C THR A 7 21.37 -14.81 -12.47
N GLY A 8 21.59 -15.23 -13.71
CA GLY A 8 20.59 -16.02 -14.47
C GLY A 8 20.24 -17.33 -13.79
N LEU A 9 21.22 -18.04 -13.22
CA LEU A 9 21.00 -19.28 -12.47
C LEU A 9 20.15 -19.04 -11.22
N LEU A 10 20.46 -17.98 -10.43
CA LEU A 10 19.71 -17.67 -9.20
C LEU A 10 18.29 -17.21 -9.51
N VAL A 11 18.09 -16.40 -10.54
CA VAL A 11 16.77 -15.97 -11.01
C VAL A 11 15.97 -17.17 -11.53
N LEU A 12 16.58 -18.04 -12.32
CA LEU A 12 15.92 -19.28 -12.77
C LEU A 12 15.52 -20.16 -11.60
N THR A 13 16.41 -20.36 -10.62
CA THR A 13 16.15 -21.14 -9.42
C THR A 13 14.98 -20.53 -8.63
N LEU A 14 14.94 -19.21 -8.49
CA LEU A 14 13.84 -18.49 -7.85
C LEU A 14 12.50 -18.82 -8.51
N PHE A 15 12.42 -18.67 -9.83
CA PHE A 15 11.17 -18.92 -10.56
C PHE A 15 10.78 -20.40 -10.55
N LEU A 16 11.73 -21.33 -10.62
CA LEU A 16 11.44 -22.77 -10.54
C LEU A 16 10.85 -23.16 -9.17
N ILE A 17 11.44 -22.64 -8.06
CA ILE A 17 10.93 -22.91 -6.72
C ILE A 17 9.56 -22.24 -6.53
N LEU A 18 9.36 -20.99 -6.98
CA LEU A 18 8.05 -20.31 -6.93
C LEU A 18 6.99 -21.05 -7.75
N ALA A 19 7.33 -21.50 -8.96
CA ALA A 19 6.42 -22.24 -9.83
C ALA A 19 6.00 -23.60 -9.24
N SER A 20 6.81 -24.17 -8.34
CA SER A 20 6.47 -25.40 -7.60
C SER A 20 5.45 -25.18 -6.46
N GLY A 21 5.02 -23.92 -6.21
CA GLY A 21 4.05 -23.59 -5.18
C GLY A 21 4.63 -23.43 -3.77
N VAL A 22 5.95 -23.35 -3.63
CA VAL A 22 6.60 -23.07 -2.33
C VAL A 22 6.36 -21.63 -1.91
N TRP A 23 6.13 -21.43 -0.62
CA TRP A 23 5.91 -20.09 -0.07
C TRP A 23 7.09 -19.15 -0.34
N ILE A 24 6.80 -17.91 -0.67
CA ILE A 24 7.79 -16.89 -1.09
C ILE A 24 8.94 -16.78 -0.09
N GLY A 25 8.66 -16.66 1.21
CA GLY A 25 9.70 -16.54 2.24
C GLY A 25 10.64 -17.75 2.29
N LEU A 26 10.14 -18.97 2.07
CA LEU A 26 10.95 -20.19 1.98
C LEU A 26 11.73 -20.24 0.67
N THR A 27 11.13 -19.79 -0.42
CA THR A 27 11.81 -19.69 -1.73
C THR A 27 13.00 -18.75 -1.65
N LEU A 28 12.83 -17.56 -1.06
CA LEU A 28 13.91 -16.58 -0.88
C LEU A 28 15.04 -17.17 -0.04
N SER A 29 14.71 -17.82 1.08
CA SER A 29 15.69 -18.50 1.95
C SER A 29 16.42 -19.62 1.21
N GLY A 30 15.70 -20.42 0.40
CA GLY A 30 16.25 -21.50 -0.39
C GLY A 30 17.23 -21.01 -1.47
N VAL A 31 16.86 -19.97 -2.22
CA VAL A 31 17.73 -19.36 -3.23
C VAL A 31 18.98 -18.74 -2.58
N ALA A 32 18.81 -18.06 -1.44
CA ALA A 32 19.94 -17.52 -0.68
C ALA A 32 20.89 -18.60 -0.20
N TRP A 33 20.35 -19.71 0.30
CA TRP A 33 21.13 -20.85 0.74
C TRP A 33 21.92 -21.48 -0.42
N ILE A 34 21.26 -21.75 -1.55
CA ILE A 34 21.90 -22.29 -2.77
C ILE A 34 22.98 -21.34 -3.26
N GLY A 35 22.69 -20.03 -3.31
CA GLY A 35 23.65 -19.01 -3.74
C GLY A 35 24.91 -19.00 -2.86
N MET A 36 24.74 -19.05 -1.54
CA MET A 36 25.87 -19.10 -0.61
C MET A 36 26.68 -20.39 -0.72
N GLN A 37 26.02 -21.54 -0.87
CA GLN A 37 26.70 -22.83 -1.00
C GLN A 37 27.51 -22.94 -2.30
N LEU A 38 27.01 -22.37 -3.39
CA LEU A 38 27.67 -22.49 -4.69
C LEU A 38 28.73 -21.42 -4.94
N PHE A 39 28.54 -20.20 -4.40
CA PHE A 39 29.32 -19.03 -4.80
C PHE A 39 29.98 -18.28 -3.63
N SER A 40 29.87 -18.79 -2.39
CA SER A 40 30.51 -18.19 -1.21
C SER A 40 31.25 -19.24 -0.39
N SER A 41 32.38 -18.87 0.21
CA SER A 41 33.11 -19.72 1.15
C SER A 41 32.59 -19.59 2.60
N ARG A 42 31.58 -18.76 2.85
CA ARG A 42 31.01 -18.51 4.18
C ARG A 42 29.97 -19.58 4.55
N PRO A 43 29.87 -19.98 5.84
CA PRO A 43 28.92 -20.97 6.29
C PRO A 43 27.47 -20.41 6.17
N ALA A 44 26.68 -20.98 5.27
CA ALA A 44 25.33 -20.51 4.97
C ALA A 44 24.38 -20.61 6.18
N GLY A 45 24.54 -21.64 7.04
CA GLY A 45 23.71 -21.86 8.22
C GLY A 45 23.87 -20.78 9.27
N ASP A 46 25.13 -20.43 9.62
CA ASP A 46 25.42 -19.37 10.59
C ASP A 46 24.96 -17.99 10.07
N ALA A 47 25.25 -17.73 8.81
CA ALA A 47 24.79 -16.50 8.14
C ALA A 47 23.26 -16.37 8.14
N MET A 48 22.55 -17.43 7.85
CA MET A 48 21.09 -17.48 7.88
C MET A 48 20.56 -17.22 9.30
N ALA A 49 21.08 -17.94 10.31
CA ALA A 49 20.61 -17.82 11.69
C ALA A 49 20.81 -16.40 12.24
N VAL A 50 21.99 -15.82 12.06
CA VAL A 50 22.31 -14.47 12.53
C VAL A 50 21.46 -13.42 11.82
N THR A 51 21.28 -13.55 10.51
CA THR A 51 20.53 -12.57 9.72
C THR A 51 19.05 -12.62 10.02
N ILE A 52 18.46 -13.82 10.09
CA ILE A 52 17.04 -13.99 10.44
C ILE A 52 16.77 -13.47 11.84
N TRP A 53 17.63 -13.80 12.81
CA TRP A 53 17.50 -13.29 14.17
C TRP A 53 17.60 -11.77 14.22
N GLY A 54 18.63 -11.19 13.60
CA GLY A 54 18.84 -9.73 13.56
C GLY A 54 17.65 -8.99 12.93
N SER A 55 17.12 -9.51 11.82
CA SER A 55 15.94 -8.95 11.16
C SER A 55 14.68 -9.09 12.05
N ALA A 56 14.42 -10.28 12.58
CA ALA A 56 13.20 -10.55 13.36
C ALA A 56 13.17 -9.84 14.73
N SER A 57 14.33 -9.56 15.33
CA SER A 57 14.45 -8.87 16.62
C SER A 57 14.48 -7.33 16.51
N SER A 58 14.33 -6.77 15.30
CA SER A 58 14.32 -5.33 15.09
C SER A 58 13.11 -4.66 15.74
N TRP A 59 13.37 -3.67 16.62
CA TRP A 59 12.32 -2.88 17.28
C TRP A 59 11.40 -2.16 16.26
N THR A 60 11.98 -1.71 15.15
CA THR A 60 11.24 -1.03 14.08
C THR A 60 10.15 -1.89 13.47
N LEU A 61 10.37 -3.22 13.42
CA LEU A 61 9.36 -4.16 12.92
C LEU A 61 8.14 -4.29 13.84
N THR A 62 8.23 -3.91 15.11
CA THR A 62 7.10 -3.97 16.06
C THR A 62 5.93 -3.05 15.64
N ALA A 63 6.21 -1.99 14.91
CA ALA A 63 5.15 -1.14 14.33
C ALA A 63 4.20 -1.92 13.41
N LEU A 64 4.74 -2.88 12.67
CA LEU A 64 3.99 -3.62 11.64
C LEU A 64 2.82 -4.43 12.21
N PRO A 65 3.01 -5.37 13.17
CA PRO A 65 1.90 -6.14 13.75
C PRO A 65 0.88 -5.25 14.46
N LEU A 66 1.31 -4.15 15.07
CA LEU A 66 0.41 -3.23 15.76
C LEU A 66 -0.49 -2.47 14.78
N PHE A 67 0.04 -1.92 13.68
CA PHE A 67 -0.79 -1.27 12.66
C PHE A 67 -1.72 -2.26 11.96
N ILE A 68 -1.26 -3.48 11.67
CA ILE A 68 -2.11 -4.54 11.12
C ILE A 68 -3.26 -4.86 12.09
N TRP A 69 -2.97 -4.98 13.39
CA TRP A 69 -3.99 -5.28 14.38
C TRP A 69 -4.97 -4.12 14.57
N MET A 70 -4.52 -2.87 14.57
CA MET A 70 -5.39 -1.69 14.55
C MET A 70 -6.37 -1.76 13.37
N GLY A 71 -5.87 -2.04 12.16
CA GLY A 71 -6.68 -2.17 10.95
C GLY A 71 -7.70 -3.32 11.05
N GLU A 72 -7.29 -4.49 11.57
CA GLU A 72 -8.16 -5.66 11.78
C GLU A 72 -9.28 -5.40 12.81
N ILE A 73 -9.00 -4.64 13.88
CA ILE A 73 -10.03 -4.22 14.85
C ILE A 73 -11.06 -3.33 14.15
N LEU A 74 -10.60 -2.28 13.47
CA LEU A 74 -11.48 -1.29 12.83
C LEU A 74 -12.29 -1.87 11.68
N PHE A 75 -11.73 -2.84 10.95
CA PHE A 75 -12.44 -3.59 9.90
C PHE A 75 -13.72 -4.29 10.42
N ARG A 76 -13.73 -4.68 11.70
CA ARG A 76 -14.85 -5.39 12.34
C ARG A 76 -15.84 -4.47 13.06
N THR A 77 -15.58 -3.17 13.09
CA THR A 77 -16.48 -2.16 13.68
C THR A 77 -17.53 -1.67 12.68
N ARG A 78 -18.46 -0.84 13.16
CA ARG A 78 -19.43 -0.13 12.32
C ARG A 78 -18.83 1.08 11.61
N LEU A 79 -17.51 1.25 11.66
CA LEU A 79 -16.81 2.45 11.20
C LEU A 79 -17.14 2.81 9.74
N SER A 80 -17.17 1.81 8.83
CA SER A 80 -17.46 2.05 7.41
C SER A 80 -18.89 2.60 7.20
N GLN A 81 -19.88 2.11 7.96
CA GLN A 81 -21.25 2.60 7.89
C GLN A 81 -21.35 4.03 8.43
N ASP A 82 -20.67 4.31 9.54
CA ASP A 82 -20.65 5.64 10.15
C ASP A 82 -19.92 6.65 9.25
N MET A 83 -18.85 6.22 8.59
CA MET A 83 -18.15 7.05 7.60
C MET A 83 -19.04 7.41 6.41
N PHE A 84 -19.81 6.46 5.87
CA PHE A 84 -20.74 6.78 4.78
C PHE A 84 -21.81 7.77 5.22
N LYS A 85 -22.44 7.52 6.38
CA LYS A 85 -23.46 8.45 6.92
C LYS A 85 -22.89 9.86 7.11
N GLY A 86 -21.64 9.96 7.57
CA GLY A 86 -20.97 11.24 7.76
C GLY A 86 -20.58 11.95 6.47
N LEU A 87 -20.15 11.20 5.45
CA LEU A 87 -19.64 11.73 4.18
C LEU A 87 -20.75 12.01 3.15
N ALA A 88 -21.77 11.16 3.07
CA ALA A 88 -22.79 11.22 2.02
C ALA A 88 -23.45 12.61 1.88
N PRO A 89 -23.83 13.34 2.95
CA PRO A 89 -24.43 14.67 2.85
C PRO A 89 -23.49 15.72 2.23
N TRP A 90 -22.18 15.58 2.41
CA TRP A 90 -21.18 16.50 1.84
C TRP A 90 -20.93 16.22 0.37
N MET A 91 -20.89 14.95 -0.01
CA MET A 91 -20.62 14.53 -1.39
C MET A 91 -21.76 14.87 -2.35
N GLN A 92 -22.99 14.99 -1.87
CA GLN A 92 -24.15 15.35 -2.70
C GLN A 92 -24.03 16.71 -3.39
N ALA A 93 -23.18 17.61 -2.89
CA ALA A 93 -22.94 18.92 -3.48
C ALA A 93 -21.99 18.90 -4.68
N LEU A 94 -21.22 17.83 -4.84
CA LEU A 94 -20.18 17.72 -5.88
C LEU A 94 -20.78 17.14 -7.19
N PRO A 95 -20.24 17.49 -8.37
CA PRO A 95 -20.56 16.80 -9.61
C PRO A 95 -20.18 15.32 -9.49
N GLY A 96 -21.12 14.39 -9.76
CA GLY A 96 -20.92 12.95 -9.50
C GLY A 96 -21.44 12.47 -8.15
N ARG A 97 -21.75 13.41 -7.25
CA ARG A 97 -22.44 13.15 -5.97
C ARG A 97 -21.84 12.00 -5.18
N LEU A 98 -22.64 10.98 -4.86
CA LEU A 98 -22.21 9.87 -3.99
C LEU A 98 -21.08 8.99 -4.58
N LEU A 99 -20.74 9.11 -5.87
CA LEU A 99 -19.52 8.46 -6.39
C LEU A 99 -18.26 8.90 -5.65
N HIS A 100 -18.22 10.16 -5.17
CA HIS A 100 -17.11 10.66 -4.37
C HIS A 100 -16.98 9.97 -2.99
N THR A 101 -18.02 9.27 -2.52
CA THR A 101 -17.91 8.50 -1.27
C THR A 101 -16.92 7.35 -1.38
N ASN A 102 -16.68 6.79 -2.58
CA ASN A 102 -15.62 5.82 -2.81
C ASN A 102 -14.25 6.46 -2.53
N VAL A 103 -13.97 7.64 -3.11
CA VAL A 103 -12.67 8.31 -2.93
C VAL A 103 -12.50 8.80 -1.49
N ALA A 104 -13.45 9.57 -0.97
CA ALA A 104 -13.37 10.13 0.38
C ALA A 104 -13.37 9.03 1.45
N GLY A 105 -14.20 8.00 1.29
CA GLY A 105 -14.25 6.84 2.19
C GLY A 105 -12.94 6.06 2.18
N CYS A 106 -12.41 5.75 0.98
CA CYS A 106 -11.12 5.08 0.85
C CYS A 106 -9.98 5.94 1.42
N THR A 107 -9.97 7.26 1.19
CA THR A 107 -8.95 8.19 1.72
C THR A 107 -8.90 8.15 3.26
N ILE A 108 -10.06 8.24 3.91
CA ILE A 108 -10.13 8.23 5.37
C ILE A 108 -9.84 6.83 5.91
N PHE A 109 -10.39 5.79 5.30
CA PHE A 109 -10.17 4.42 5.76
C PHE A 109 -8.72 3.95 5.52
N ALA A 110 -8.07 4.42 4.48
CA ALA A 110 -6.64 4.21 4.22
C ALA A 110 -5.79 4.59 5.42
N ALA A 111 -6.06 5.75 6.02
CA ALA A 111 -5.32 6.26 7.18
C ALA A 111 -5.47 5.42 8.46
N VAL A 112 -6.25 4.34 8.43
CA VAL A 112 -6.39 3.41 9.56
C VAL A 112 -6.20 1.95 9.18
N SER A 113 -6.35 1.58 7.89
CA SER A 113 -6.24 0.20 7.43
C SER A 113 -4.84 -0.21 7.00
N GLY A 114 -4.10 0.72 6.37
CA GLY A 114 -2.78 0.46 5.81
C GLY A 114 -2.74 -0.61 4.71
N SER A 115 -3.91 -0.99 4.15
CA SER A 115 -4.06 -2.07 3.18
C SER A 115 -5.08 -1.71 2.09
N SER A 116 -4.67 -1.81 0.84
CA SER A 116 -5.50 -1.56 -0.35
C SER A 116 -6.69 -2.53 -0.44
N ALA A 117 -6.43 -3.82 -0.28
CA ALA A 117 -7.46 -4.86 -0.32
C ALA A 117 -8.48 -4.73 0.82
N ALA A 118 -8.03 -4.43 2.05
CA ALA A 118 -8.92 -4.20 3.19
C ALA A 118 -9.78 -2.94 2.97
N THR A 119 -9.19 -1.88 2.42
CA THR A 119 -9.91 -0.65 2.06
C THR A 119 -10.98 -0.92 1.00
N CYS A 120 -10.61 -1.66 -0.07
CA CYS A 120 -11.54 -2.08 -1.12
C CYS A 120 -12.72 -2.88 -0.56
N ALA A 121 -12.43 -3.91 0.25
CA ALA A 121 -13.45 -4.78 0.82
C ALA A 121 -14.39 -4.01 1.78
N THR A 122 -13.83 -3.14 2.64
CA THR A 122 -14.61 -2.41 3.66
C THR A 122 -15.52 -1.36 3.04
N ILE A 123 -14.98 -0.51 2.21
CA ILE A 123 -15.74 0.55 1.55
C ILE A 123 -16.71 -0.06 0.52
N GLY A 124 -16.27 -1.09 -0.21
CA GLY A 124 -17.08 -1.77 -1.21
C GLY A 124 -18.32 -2.46 -0.63
N LYS A 125 -18.22 -3.11 0.55
CA LYS A 125 -19.38 -3.72 1.23
C LYS A 125 -20.53 -2.73 1.43
N MET A 126 -20.23 -1.47 1.54
CA MET A 126 -21.19 -0.43 1.80
C MET A 126 -21.57 0.32 0.51
N THR A 127 -20.57 0.76 -0.27
CA THR A 127 -20.83 1.61 -1.43
C THR A 127 -21.44 0.86 -2.61
N LEU A 128 -21.02 -0.40 -2.87
CA LEU A 128 -21.58 -1.18 -4.00
C LEU A 128 -23.10 -1.36 -3.91
N PRO A 129 -23.67 -1.88 -2.80
CA PRO A 129 -25.13 -2.05 -2.71
C PRO A 129 -25.87 -0.72 -2.62
N GLU A 130 -25.33 0.28 -1.91
CA GLU A 130 -25.99 1.56 -1.70
C GLU A 130 -26.05 2.40 -2.98
N LEU A 131 -24.93 2.50 -3.72
CA LEU A 131 -24.87 3.22 -4.99
C LEU A 131 -25.66 2.47 -6.09
N GLY A 132 -25.60 1.12 -6.08
CA GLY A 132 -26.39 0.30 -6.99
C GLY A 132 -27.90 0.50 -6.78
N ARG A 133 -28.37 0.47 -5.52
CA ARG A 133 -29.79 0.73 -5.19
C ARG A 133 -30.25 2.11 -5.62
N ARG A 134 -29.38 3.11 -5.59
CA ARG A 134 -29.67 4.50 -6.01
C ARG A 134 -29.53 4.70 -7.52
N GLY A 135 -29.21 3.66 -8.29
CA GLY A 135 -29.16 3.72 -9.77
C GLY A 135 -27.89 4.36 -10.34
N TYR A 136 -26.78 4.39 -9.60
CA TYR A 136 -25.50 4.82 -10.15
C TYR A 136 -24.94 3.79 -11.13
N PRO A 137 -24.27 4.23 -12.22
CA PRO A 137 -23.72 3.32 -13.23
C PRO A 137 -22.68 2.38 -12.62
N GLU A 138 -22.89 1.07 -12.75
CA GLU A 138 -22.06 0.05 -12.13
C GLU A 138 -20.57 0.18 -12.50
N HIS A 139 -20.26 0.48 -13.78
CA HIS A 139 -18.88 0.66 -14.24
C HIS A 139 -18.17 1.81 -13.50
N MET A 140 -18.88 2.90 -13.18
CA MET A 140 -18.31 4.00 -12.40
C MET A 140 -18.16 3.63 -10.92
N VAL A 141 -19.14 2.95 -10.34
CA VAL A 141 -19.07 2.51 -8.94
C VAL A 141 -17.91 1.57 -8.73
N VAL A 142 -17.75 0.55 -9.58
CA VAL A 142 -16.68 -0.46 -9.47
C VAL A 142 -15.33 0.14 -9.84
N GLY A 143 -15.23 0.87 -10.95
CA GLY A 143 -13.98 1.46 -11.41
C GLY A 143 -13.41 2.49 -10.42
N THR A 144 -14.26 3.38 -9.89
CA THR A 144 -13.83 4.38 -8.91
C THR A 144 -13.47 3.76 -7.56
N LEU A 145 -14.15 2.70 -7.15
CA LEU A 145 -13.80 1.96 -5.93
C LEU A 145 -12.46 1.23 -6.10
N ALA A 146 -12.23 0.58 -7.24
CA ALA A 146 -10.96 -0.08 -7.54
C ALA A 146 -9.79 0.90 -7.46
N GLY A 147 -9.91 2.05 -8.14
CA GLY A 147 -8.90 3.09 -8.08
C GLY A 147 -8.75 3.70 -6.69
N ALA A 148 -9.83 4.15 -6.07
CA ALA A 148 -9.76 4.80 -4.77
C ALA A 148 -9.21 3.88 -3.66
N SER A 149 -9.45 2.57 -3.74
CA SER A 149 -8.91 1.61 -2.77
C SER A 149 -7.38 1.53 -2.77
N THR A 150 -6.71 1.90 -3.88
CA THR A 150 -5.25 1.96 -3.97
C THR A 150 -4.65 3.01 -3.01
N LEU A 151 -5.42 4.00 -2.59
CA LEU A 151 -4.99 4.93 -1.54
C LEU A 151 -4.65 4.23 -0.23
N GLY A 152 -5.11 2.97 -0.04
CA GLY A 152 -4.93 2.17 1.16
C GLY A 152 -3.49 1.85 1.55
N LEU A 153 -2.56 1.86 0.59
CA LEU A 153 -1.12 1.69 0.87
C LEU A 153 -0.32 2.99 0.69
N LEU A 154 -0.91 4.03 0.08
CA LEU A 154 -0.23 5.30 -0.16
C LEU A 154 -0.45 6.30 0.98
N ILE A 155 -1.66 6.35 1.55
CA ILE A 155 -1.97 7.22 2.70
C ILE A 155 -1.53 6.53 3.98
N PRO A 156 -0.65 7.17 4.80
CA PRO A 156 -0.15 6.56 6.02
C PRO A 156 -1.23 6.40 7.12
N PRO A 157 -1.05 5.43 8.04
CA PRO A 157 0.03 4.45 8.10
C PRO A 157 -0.14 3.34 7.05
N SER A 158 0.97 2.93 6.44
CA SER A 158 0.97 1.98 5.33
C SER A 158 1.89 0.79 5.62
N ILE A 159 1.36 -0.43 5.44
CA ILE A 159 2.12 -1.67 5.59
C ILE A 159 3.32 -1.68 4.64
N ILE A 160 3.14 -1.28 3.39
CA ILE A 160 4.21 -1.27 2.37
C ILE A 160 5.29 -0.24 2.71
N MET A 161 4.93 0.94 3.24
CA MET A 161 5.91 1.93 3.67
C MET A 161 6.74 1.44 4.85
N ILE A 162 6.15 0.66 5.77
CA ILE A 162 6.90 0.02 6.87
C ILE A 162 7.87 -1.01 6.31
N VAL A 163 7.38 -1.90 5.44
CA VAL A 163 8.20 -2.94 4.79
C VAL A 163 9.35 -2.31 4.00
N TYR A 164 9.06 -1.29 3.19
CA TYR A 164 10.09 -0.55 2.47
C TYR A 164 11.09 0.11 3.42
N GLY A 165 10.60 0.80 4.46
CA GLY A 165 11.44 1.48 5.45
C GLY A 165 12.43 0.55 6.14
N VAL A 166 11.99 -0.68 6.45
CA VAL A 166 12.83 -1.72 7.05
C VAL A 166 13.84 -2.29 6.04
N THR A 167 13.40 -2.60 4.81
CA THR A 167 14.25 -3.25 3.81
C THR A 167 15.23 -2.29 3.15
N ALA A 168 14.89 -1.01 3.01
CA ALA A 168 15.74 0.04 2.48
C ALA A 168 16.50 0.84 3.55
N GLU A 169 16.31 0.48 4.84
CA GLU A 169 16.94 1.13 6.01
C GLU A 169 16.68 2.64 6.08
N VAL A 170 15.44 3.06 5.75
CA VAL A 170 15.02 4.46 5.82
C VAL A 170 13.94 4.69 6.89
N SER A 171 13.83 5.94 7.36
CA SER A 171 12.89 6.30 8.41
C SER A 171 11.43 6.09 7.99
N ILE A 172 10.70 5.21 8.69
CA ILE A 172 9.27 4.97 8.47
C ILE A 172 8.45 6.23 8.73
N ALA A 173 8.80 7.02 9.76
CA ALA A 173 8.12 8.28 10.04
C ALA A 173 8.24 9.27 8.87
N LYS A 174 9.44 9.41 8.28
CA LYS A 174 9.65 10.26 7.10
C LYS A 174 8.86 9.75 5.89
N LEU A 175 8.80 8.43 5.68
CA LEU A 175 8.00 7.83 4.61
C LEU A 175 6.51 8.10 4.78
N PHE A 176 5.98 7.97 6.00
CA PHE A 176 4.59 8.29 6.30
C PHE A 176 4.26 9.73 5.95
N ILE A 177 5.12 10.66 6.36
CA ILE A 177 4.93 12.08 6.04
C ILE A 177 5.04 12.34 4.53
N ALA A 178 6.00 11.69 3.87
CA ALA A 178 6.20 11.81 2.42
C ALA A 178 4.99 11.31 1.61
N GLY A 179 4.23 10.34 2.12
CA GLY A 179 3.05 9.77 1.45
C GLY A 179 1.81 10.65 1.50
N VAL A 180 1.73 11.64 2.41
CA VAL A 180 0.51 12.45 2.62
C VAL A 180 0.15 13.26 1.39
N LEU A 181 1.07 14.08 0.89
CA LEU A 181 0.79 14.97 -0.26
C LEU A 181 0.54 14.19 -1.55
N PRO A 182 1.33 13.15 -1.91
CA PRO A 182 1.01 12.28 -3.04
C PRO A 182 -0.33 11.56 -2.90
N GLY A 183 -0.68 11.10 -1.70
CA GLY A 183 -1.97 10.48 -1.42
C GLY A 183 -3.15 11.43 -1.63
N LEU A 184 -3.04 12.66 -1.13
CA LEU A 184 -4.04 13.71 -1.35
C LEU A 184 -4.13 14.12 -2.82
N LEU A 185 -2.98 14.24 -3.51
CA LEU A 185 -2.95 14.53 -4.95
C LEU A 185 -3.72 13.47 -5.73
N LEU A 186 -3.45 12.18 -5.47
CA LEU A 186 -4.12 11.08 -6.15
C LEU A 186 -5.62 11.04 -5.83
N ALA A 187 -6.01 11.29 -4.59
CA ALA A 187 -7.42 11.41 -4.20
C ALA A 187 -8.13 12.55 -4.94
N LEU A 188 -7.47 13.71 -5.08
CA LEU A 188 -7.99 14.83 -5.86
C LEU A 188 -8.09 14.50 -7.34
N MET A 189 -7.12 13.79 -7.92
CA MET A 189 -7.16 13.36 -9.33
C MET A 189 -8.33 12.39 -9.57
N PHE A 190 -8.56 11.41 -8.69
CA PHE A 190 -9.70 10.50 -8.78
C PHE A 190 -11.04 11.24 -8.63
N SER A 191 -11.14 12.17 -7.67
CA SER A 191 -12.33 13.02 -7.52
C SER A 191 -12.53 13.93 -8.73
N GLY A 192 -11.46 14.49 -9.28
CA GLY A 192 -11.50 15.29 -10.51
C GLY A 192 -12.03 14.50 -11.70
N TYR A 193 -11.58 13.26 -11.87
CA TYR A 193 -12.12 12.36 -12.90
C TYR A 193 -13.62 12.12 -12.73
N ILE A 194 -14.09 11.83 -11.52
CA ILE A 194 -15.52 11.65 -11.24
C ILE A 194 -16.29 12.91 -11.60
N ALA A 195 -15.80 14.09 -11.21
CA ALA A 195 -16.46 15.36 -11.49
C ALA A 195 -16.52 15.65 -12.99
N VAL A 196 -15.42 15.49 -13.72
CA VAL A 196 -15.39 15.70 -15.18
C VAL A 196 -16.31 14.71 -15.88
N TRP A 197 -16.24 13.43 -15.52
CA TRP A 197 -17.11 12.41 -16.10
C TRP A 197 -18.59 12.73 -15.85
N ALA A 198 -18.97 13.14 -14.65
CA ALA A 198 -20.34 13.48 -14.29
C ALA A 198 -20.86 14.71 -15.06
N LEU A 199 -20.00 15.71 -15.30
CA LEU A 199 -20.36 16.89 -16.11
C LEU A 199 -20.56 16.54 -17.58
N LEU A 200 -19.83 15.56 -18.10
CA LEU A 200 -19.98 15.07 -19.49
C LEU A 200 -21.16 14.12 -19.67
N HIS A 201 -21.63 13.46 -18.60
CA HIS A 201 -22.71 12.47 -18.64
C HIS A 201 -23.82 12.78 -17.62
N PRO A 202 -24.46 13.97 -17.64
CA PRO A 202 -25.42 14.39 -16.62
C PRO A 202 -26.64 13.47 -16.52
N GLY A 203 -27.04 12.83 -17.63
CA GLY A 203 -28.17 11.90 -17.67
C GLY A 203 -27.90 10.53 -16.98
N GLN A 204 -26.66 10.22 -16.64
CA GLN A 204 -26.31 8.97 -15.96
C GLN A 204 -26.18 9.12 -14.45
N ILE A 205 -26.22 10.35 -13.93
CA ILE A 205 -26.18 10.62 -12.49
C ILE A 205 -27.62 10.70 -11.97
N PRO A 206 -27.99 9.89 -10.97
CA PRO A 206 -29.29 9.94 -10.33
C PRO A 206 -29.62 11.35 -9.82
N GLN A 207 -30.88 11.75 -9.90
CA GLN A 207 -31.29 13.04 -9.36
C GLN A 207 -31.04 13.13 -7.86
N ALA A 208 -30.71 14.33 -7.35
CA ALA A 208 -30.50 14.49 -5.91
C ALA A 208 -31.83 14.20 -5.20
N GLU A 209 -31.79 13.29 -4.25
CA GLU A 209 -32.69 13.37 -3.11
C GLU A 209 -32.48 14.75 -2.47
N GLU A 210 -33.36 15.23 -1.62
CA GLU A 210 -33.31 16.57 -1.03
C GLU A 210 -31.86 17.01 -0.65
N ARG A 211 -31.52 18.27 -0.94
CA ARG A 211 -30.20 18.80 -0.58
C ARG A 211 -30.14 18.97 0.95
N PRO A 212 -29.32 18.20 1.66
CA PRO A 212 -29.24 18.29 3.13
C PRO A 212 -28.79 19.69 3.54
N GLY A 213 -29.46 20.24 4.55
CA GLY A 213 -29.12 21.53 5.13
C GLY A 213 -27.75 21.50 5.84
N TRP A 214 -27.19 22.68 6.12
CA TRP A 214 -25.91 22.81 6.80
C TRP A 214 -25.90 22.11 8.19
N LEU A 215 -27.01 22.22 8.93
CA LEU A 215 -27.14 21.58 10.25
C LEU A 215 -27.13 20.06 10.13
N GLU A 216 -27.76 19.51 9.12
CA GLU A 216 -27.77 18.07 8.85
C GLU A 216 -26.36 17.55 8.47
N LYS A 217 -25.63 18.33 7.65
CA LYS A 217 -24.23 18.01 7.32
C LYS A 217 -23.33 17.97 8.56
N ILE A 218 -23.43 18.99 9.41
CA ILE A 218 -22.68 19.05 10.67
C ILE A 218 -23.09 17.93 11.62
N ALA A 219 -24.39 17.65 11.74
CA ALA A 219 -24.89 16.55 12.56
C ALA A 219 -24.38 15.18 12.07
N ALA A 220 -24.41 14.95 10.76
CA ALA A 220 -23.87 13.74 10.14
C ALA A 220 -22.37 13.58 10.37
N SER A 221 -21.59 14.69 10.34
CA SER A 221 -20.15 14.68 10.56
C SER A 221 -19.74 14.16 11.94
N ARG A 222 -20.65 14.14 12.92
CA ARG A 222 -20.38 13.53 14.25
C ARG A 222 -19.98 12.06 14.14
N SER A 223 -20.49 11.36 13.13
CA SER A 223 -20.14 9.96 12.85
C SER A 223 -18.67 9.77 12.44
N LEU A 224 -18.01 10.84 11.96
CA LEU A 224 -16.59 10.82 11.57
C LEU A 224 -15.65 11.10 12.75
N ILE A 225 -16.14 11.68 13.85
CA ILE A 225 -15.30 12.11 14.98
C ILE A 225 -14.38 11.00 15.49
N PRO A 226 -14.86 9.76 15.74
CA PRO A 226 -13.99 8.72 16.31
C PRO A 226 -12.80 8.39 15.39
N VAL A 227 -13.03 8.30 14.10
CA VAL A 227 -11.94 7.99 13.13
C VAL A 227 -10.99 9.16 12.95
N VAL A 228 -11.51 10.39 12.89
CA VAL A 228 -10.67 11.59 12.77
C VAL A 228 -9.80 11.78 14.01
N LEU A 229 -10.35 11.56 15.22
CA LEU A 229 -9.58 11.60 16.46
C LEU A 229 -8.49 10.52 16.49
N LEU A 230 -8.80 9.30 16.04
CA LEU A 230 -7.82 8.22 15.96
C LEU A 230 -6.69 8.55 15.00
N ILE A 231 -7.03 8.99 13.77
CA ILE A 231 -6.04 9.42 12.77
C ILE A 231 -5.19 10.58 13.32
N GLY A 232 -5.83 11.57 13.93
CA GLY A 232 -5.15 12.71 14.56
C GLY A 232 -4.22 12.30 15.70
N ALA A 233 -4.62 11.33 16.54
CA ALA A 233 -3.77 10.80 17.60
C ALA A 233 -2.56 10.05 17.04
N VAL A 234 -2.76 9.18 16.05
CA VAL A 234 -1.70 8.35 15.46
C VAL A 234 -0.76 9.20 14.61
N LEU A 235 -1.27 9.84 13.57
CA LEU A 235 -0.43 10.62 12.64
C LEU A 235 0.05 11.93 13.27
N GLY A 236 -0.80 12.58 14.04
CA GLY A 236 -0.45 13.83 14.74
C GLY A 236 0.69 13.63 15.73
N SER A 237 0.73 12.51 16.47
CA SER A 237 1.83 12.20 17.39
C SER A 237 3.17 11.97 16.67
N ILE A 238 3.14 11.33 15.49
CA ILE A 238 4.32 11.13 14.65
C ILE A 238 4.80 12.48 14.08
N TYR A 239 3.88 13.28 13.54
CA TYR A 239 4.21 14.55 12.89
C TYR A 239 4.71 15.61 13.88
N ALA A 240 4.18 15.58 15.10
CA ALA A 240 4.65 16.45 16.20
C ALA A 240 6.00 15.98 16.79
N GLY A 241 6.54 14.83 16.34
CA GLY A 241 7.77 14.26 16.89
C GLY A 241 7.62 13.72 18.33
N VAL A 242 6.39 13.58 18.83
CA VAL A 242 6.11 13.12 20.20
C VAL A 242 6.19 11.61 20.31
N ALA A 243 5.86 10.89 19.24
CA ALA A 243 5.87 9.43 19.19
C ALA A 243 6.62 8.91 17.96
N THR A 244 7.32 7.80 18.14
CA THR A 244 7.84 6.98 17.05
C THR A 244 6.70 6.26 16.34
N ALA A 245 6.95 5.69 15.15
CA ALA A 245 5.95 4.90 14.44
C ALA A 245 5.42 3.71 15.28
N THR A 246 6.27 3.08 16.10
CA THR A 246 5.90 1.95 16.97
C THR A 246 5.00 2.40 18.13
N GLU A 247 5.33 3.52 18.78
CA GLU A 247 4.52 4.07 19.87
C GLU A 247 3.17 4.56 19.36
N ALA A 248 3.15 5.24 18.22
CA ALA A 248 1.91 5.66 17.56
C ALA A 248 1.03 4.47 17.17
N ALA A 249 1.62 3.36 16.72
CA ALA A 249 0.89 2.14 16.44
C ALA A 249 0.23 1.55 17.70
N ALA A 250 0.92 1.58 18.85
CA ALA A 250 0.35 1.16 20.13
C ALA A 250 -0.83 2.06 20.56
N VAL A 251 -0.70 3.38 20.41
CA VAL A 251 -1.80 4.35 20.61
C VAL A 251 -2.97 4.03 19.68
N GLY A 252 -2.68 3.69 18.42
CA GLY A 252 -3.68 3.28 17.43
C GLY A 252 -4.45 2.03 17.84
N VAL A 253 -3.78 0.99 18.36
CA VAL A 253 -4.42 -0.23 18.87
C VAL A 253 -5.34 0.09 20.06
N VAL A 254 -4.84 0.83 21.04
CA VAL A 254 -5.64 1.22 22.22
C VAL A 254 -6.85 2.04 21.79
N GLY A 255 -6.65 3.04 20.92
CA GLY A 255 -7.73 3.87 20.38
C GLY A 255 -8.78 3.07 19.61
N SER A 256 -8.36 2.10 18.79
CA SER A 256 -9.28 1.24 18.03
C SER A 256 -10.09 0.30 18.94
N LEU A 257 -9.48 -0.23 19.99
CA LEU A 257 -10.18 -1.03 21.02
C LEU A 257 -11.20 -0.17 21.78
N LEU A 258 -10.85 1.05 22.16
CA LEU A 258 -11.76 1.99 22.81
C LEU A 258 -12.96 2.34 21.92
N ILE A 259 -12.72 2.66 20.64
CA ILE A 259 -13.78 2.93 19.66
C ILE A 259 -14.70 1.70 19.53
N SER A 260 -14.11 0.51 19.39
CA SER A 260 -14.87 -0.74 19.29
C SER A 260 -15.71 -1.02 20.54
N ALA A 261 -15.18 -0.73 21.74
CA ALA A 261 -15.90 -0.88 23.01
C ALA A 261 -17.07 0.11 23.11
N VAL A 262 -16.84 1.39 22.81
CA VAL A 262 -17.88 2.45 22.85
C VAL A 262 -18.99 2.18 21.84
N GLN A 263 -18.65 1.64 20.66
CA GLN A 263 -19.64 1.25 19.64
C GLN A 263 -20.37 -0.07 19.98
N GLY A 264 -20.00 -0.76 21.06
CA GLY A 264 -20.58 -2.05 21.45
C GLY A 264 -20.24 -3.19 20.47
N SER A 265 -19.21 -3.03 19.64
CA SER A 265 -18.74 -4.06 18.70
C SER A 265 -17.61 -4.92 19.28
N LEU A 266 -17.02 -4.52 20.42
CA LEU A 266 -15.97 -5.29 21.10
C LEU A 266 -16.59 -6.43 21.91
N ASN A 267 -16.35 -7.65 21.46
CA ASN A 267 -16.66 -8.87 22.20
C ASN A 267 -15.49 -9.86 22.03
N TRP A 268 -15.50 -10.96 22.80
CA TRP A 268 -14.40 -11.93 22.76
C TRP A 268 -14.15 -12.49 21.37
N THR A 269 -15.20 -12.74 20.60
CA THR A 269 -15.10 -13.28 19.24
C THR A 269 -14.44 -12.25 18.30
N SER A 270 -14.92 -11.01 18.28
CA SER A 270 -14.36 -9.95 17.45
C SER A 270 -12.91 -9.62 17.81
N PHE A 271 -12.58 -9.60 19.12
CA PHE A 271 -11.22 -9.41 19.59
C PHE A 271 -10.29 -10.54 19.14
N ARG A 272 -10.69 -11.80 19.39
CA ARG A 272 -9.92 -12.98 18.99
C ARG A 272 -9.70 -13.03 17.49
N ASP A 273 -10.74 -12.78 16.71
CA ASP A 273 -10.68 -12.83 15.25
C ASP A 273 -9.82 -11.72 14.67
N ALA A 274 -9.86 -10.51 15.26
CA ALA A 274 -8.97 -9.42 14.88
C ALA A 274 -7.51 -9.76 15.20
N LEU A 275 -7.25 -10.29 16.40
CA LEU A 275 -5.91 -10.70 16.81
C LEU A 275 -5.36 -11.83 15.92
N MET A 276 -6.18 -12.85 15.65
CA MET A 276 -5.79 -13.97 14.78
C MET A 276 -5.58 -13.56 13.33
N GLY A 277 -6.41 -12.62 12.81
CA GLY A 277 -6.22 -12.04 11.48
C GLY A 277 -4.89 -11.31 11.38
N ALA A 278 -4.61 -10.44 12.33
CA ALA A 278 -3.36 -9.70 12.41
C ALA A 278 -2.14 -10.62 12.55
N THR A 279 -2.23 -11.62 13.43
CA THR A 279 -1.14 -12.59 13.64
C THR A 279 -0.83 -13.38 12.37
N ARG A 280 -1.84 -13.89 11.67
CA ARG A 280 -1.64 -14.63 10.41
C ARG A 280 -0.96 -13.78 9.35
N LEU A 281 -1.43 -12.56 9.15
CA LEU A 281 -0.86 -11.65 8.17
C LEU A 281 0.58 -11.26 8.56
N TYR A 282 0.81 -10.95 9.84
CA TYR A 282 2.15 -10.62 10.32
C TYR A 282 3.14 -11.79 10.17
N CYS A 283 2.75 -13.01 10.55
CA CYS A 283 3.63 -14.19 10.41
C CYS A 283 4.02 -14.44 8.95
N MET A 284 3.08 -14.24 8.02
CA MET A 284 3.38 -14.33 6.59
C MET A 284 4.41 -13.29 6.17
N ILE A 285 4.22 -12.03 6.54
CA ILE A 285 5.13 -10.93 6.20
C ILE A 285 6.50 -11.14 6.87
N ALA A 286 6.52 -11.53 8.14
CA ALA A 286 7.77 -11.78 8.87
C ALA A 286 8.61 -12.90 8.22
N LEU A 287 7.97 -13.97 7.74
CA LEU A 287 8.67 -15.03 7.02
C LEU A 287 9.27 -14.53 5.69
N ILE A 288 8.53 -13.68 4.96
CA ILE A 288 9.03 -13.07 3.72
C ILE A 288 10.22 -12.15 4.01
N LEU A 289 10.11 -11.29 5.02
CA LEU A 289 11.18 -10.38 5.43
C LEU A 289 12.44 -11.12 5.87
N ALA A 290 12.28 -12.20 6.65
CA ALA A 290 13.39 -13.05 7.09
C ALA A 290 14.12 -13.69 5.90
N GLY A 291 13.36 -14.26 4.95
CA GLY A 291 13.92 -14.83 3.73
C GLY A 291 14.63 -13.82 2.85
N ALA A 292 14.07 -12.62 2.74
CA ALA A 292 14.68 -11.54 1.95
C ALA A 292 15.94 -10.96 2.61
N ALA A 293 15.94 -10.78 3.93
CA ALA A 293 17.15 -10.34 4.63
C ALA A 293 18.31 -11.31 4.38
N PHE A 294 18.03 -12.62 4.44
CA PHE A 294 19.03 -13.62 4.13
C PHE A 294 19.43 -13.62 2.63
N LEU A 295 18.47 -13.43 1.72
CA LEU A 295 18.77 -13.28 0.29
C LEU A 295 19.65 -12.05 0.03
N THR A 296 19.32 -10.91 0.60
CA THR A 296 20.12 -9.66 0.47
C THR A 296 21.54 -9.87 0.94
N LEU A 297 21.73 -10.51 2.10
CA LEU A 297 23.07 -10.87 2.60
C LEU A 297 23.81 -11.80 1.63
N SER A 298 23.16 -12.84 1.13
CA SER A 298 23.70 -13.80 0.15
C SER A 298 24.14 -13.08 -1.13
N MET A 299 23.26 -12.23 -1.68
CA MET A 299 23.56 -11.45 -2.89
C MET A 299 24.74 -10.47 -2.65
N GLY A 300 24.82 -9.88 -1.45
CA GLY A 300 25.94 -9.03 -1.05
C GLY A 300 27.27 -9.77 -1.05
N TYR A 301 27.30 -11.00 -0.53
CA TYR A 301 28.52 -11.83 -0.55
C TYR A 301 28.93 -12.28 -1.95
N ILE A 302 27.99 -12.47 -2.84
CA ILE A 302 28.22 -12.82 -4.25
C ILE A 302 28.66 -11.57 -5.05
N GLY A 303 28.40 -10.36 -4.53
CA GLY A 303 28.75 -9.08 -5.18
C GLY A 303 27.72 -8.61 -6.22
N LEU A 304 26.55 -9.28 -6.31
CA LEU A 304 25.54 -8.99 -7.33
C LEU A 304 25.04 -7.54 -7.33
N PRO A 305 24.70 -6.92 -6.17
CA PRO A 305 24.23 -5.53 -6.16
C PRO A 305 25.26 -4.54 -6.70
N ARG A 306 26.55 -4.78 -6.41
CA ARG A 306 27.65 -3.95 -6.90
C ARG A 306 27.80 -4.08 -8.41
N HIS A 307 27.83 -5.30 -8.95
CA HIS A 307 27.95 -5.54 -10.39
C HIS A 307 26.77 -4.96 -11.17
N LEU A 308 25.56 -5.03 -10.61
CA LEU A 308 24.37 -4.41 -11.22
C LEU A 308 24.50 -2.88 -11.23
N ALA A 309 24.93 -2.26 -10.13
CA ALA A 309 25.11 -0.81 -10.07
C ALA A 309 26.22 -0.34 -11.05
N GLU A 310 27.32 -1.07 -11.16
CA GLU A 310 28.39 -0.81 -12.13
C GLU A 310 27.86 -0.94 -13.57
N TRP A 311 27.10 -2.01 -13.86
CA TRP A 311 26.50 -2.22 -15.19
C TRP A 311 25.54 -1.09 -15.54
N ILE A 312 24.64 -0.70 -14.64
CA ILE A 312 23.72 0.44 -14.85
C ILE A 312 24.52 1.73 -15.07
N GLY A 313 25.63 1.92 -14.33
CA GLY A 313 26.53 3.05 -14.55
C GLY A 313 27.14 3.08 -15.95
N THR A 314 27.47 1.91 -16.54
CA THR A 314 28.00 1.82 -17.91
C THR A 314 26.98 2.16 -18.99
N LEU A 315 25.67 2.02 -18.66
CA LEU A 315 24.59 2.37 -19.60
C LEU A 315 24.39 3.90 -19.70
N GLY A 316 24.98 4.68 -18.80
CA GLY A 316 24.87 6.13 -18.78
C GLY A 316 23.43 6.64 -18.62
N LEU A 317 22.54 5.83 -18.00
CA LEU A 317 21.14 6.18 -17.83
C LEU A 317 21.01 7.37 -16.89
N SER A 318 20.22 8.35 -17.29
CA SER A 318 19.74 9.41 -16.40
C SER A 318 18.79 8.84 -15.32
N ALA A 319 18.61 9.55 -14.23
CA ALA A 319 17.66 9.15 -13.18
C ALA A 319 16.24 8.91 -13.74
N GLY A 320 15.81 9.73 -14.72
CA GLY A 320 14.50 9.57 -15.34
C GLY A 320 14.38 8.31 -16.19
N GLU A 321 15.40 7.98 -16.96
CA GLU A 321 15.42 6.74 -17.77
C GLU A 321 15.42 5.49 -16.90
N LEU A 322 16.21 5.51 -15.79
CA LEU A 322 16.18 4.42 -14.81
C LEU A 322 14.78 4.26 -14.20
N LEU A 323 14.11 5.36 -13.83
CA LEU A 323 12.75 5.30 -13.27
C LEU A 323 11.73 4.74 -14.27
N ILE A 324 11.83 5.06 -15.56
CA ILE A 324 10.97 4.46 -16.60
C ILE A 324 11.20 2.95 -16.70
N VAL A 325 12.46 2.52 -16.74
CA VAL A 325 12.80 1.09 -16.76
C VAL A 325 12.26 0.37 -15.51
N LEU A 326 12.45 0.97 -14.33
CA LEU A 326 11.94 0.42 -13.08
C LEU A 326 10.41 0.41 -13.03
N ALA A 327 9.74 1.45 -13.55
CA ALA A 327 8.28 1.47 -13.63
C ALA A 327 7.74 0.29 -14.48
N LEU A 328 8.31 0.08 -15.67
CA LEU A 328 7.95 -1.06 -16.51
C LEU A 328 8.24 -2.40 -15.82
N PHE A 329 9.41 -2.52 -15.19
CA PHE A 329 9.80 -3.69 -14.42
C PHE A 329 8.79 -3.99 -13.30
N TYR A 330 8.42 -2.99 -12.49
CA TYR A 330 7.47 -3.16 -11.39
C TYR A 330 6.05 -3.48 -11.87
N ILE A 331 5.59 -2.89 -12.98
CA ILE A 331 4.29 -3.22 -13.59
C ILE A 331 4.27 -4.70 -14.01
N VAL A 332 5.32 -5.17 -14.68
CA VAL A 332 5.43 -6.58 -15.09
C VAL A 332 5.53 -7.49 -13.87
N LEU A 333 6.37 -7.15 -12.88
CA LEU A 333 6.54 -7.95 -11.68
C LEU A 333 5.25 -8.04 -10.87
N GLY A 334 4.49 -6.95 -10.80
CA GLY A 334 3.20 -6.87 -10.14
C GLY A 334 2.08 -7.69 -10.78
N CYS A 335 2.28 -8.12 -12.03
CA CYS A 335 1.40 -9.11 -12.65
C CYS A 335 1.51 -10.50 -12.01
N PHE A 336 2.57 -10.79 -11.25
CA PHE A 336 2.86 -12.12 -10.71
C PHE A 336 3.01 -12.15 -9.19
N LEU A 337 3.41 -11.03 -8.58
CA LEU A 337 3.72 -10.92 -7.15
C LEU A 337 2.79 -9.93 -6.44
N ASP A 338 2.55 -10.19 -5.16
CA ASP A 338 1.92 -9.21 -4.28
C ASP A 338 2.88 -8.06 -3.93
N GLY A 339 2.34 -6.95 -3.46
CA GLY A 339 3.11 -5.73 -3.21
C GLY A 339 4.22 -5.88 -2.17
N ILE A 340 4.00 -6.67 -1.12
CA ILE A 340 5.00 -6.91 -0.07
C ILE A 340 6.18 -7.68 -0.67
N SER A 341 5.89 -8.75 -1.40
CA SER A 341 6.89 -9.58 -2.07
C SER A 341 7.68 -8.80 -3.12
N MET A 342 7.01 -7.90 -3.86
CA MET A 342 7.68 -7.00 -4.82
C MET A 342 8.75 -6.15 -4.14
N VAL A 343 8.39 -5.45 -3.05
CA VAL A 343 9.32 -4.59 -2.31
C VAL A 343 10.47 -5.39 -1.74
N VAL A 344 10.15 -6.45 -1.01
CA VAL A 344 11.12 -7.24 -0.27
C VAL A 344 12.13 -7.94 -1.21
N LEU A 345 11.66 -8.43 -2.36
CA LEU A 345 12.50 -9.11 -3.35
C LEU A 345 13.49 -8.15 -4.04
N THR A 346 13.07 -6.91 -4.27
CA THR A 346 13.80 -6.00 -5.17
C THR A 346 14.70 -5.01 -4.44
N MET A 347 14.35 -4.61 -3.19
CA MET A 347 15.08 -3.52 -2.52
C MET A 347 16.56 -3.83 -2.30
N GLY A 348 16.91 -5.05 -1.89
CA GLY A 348 18.31 -5.44 -1.66
C GLY A 348 19.21 -5.36 -2.91
N VAL A 349 18.60 -5.40 -4.11
CA VAL A 349 19.32 -5.38 -5.40
C VAL A 349 19.24 -4.00 -6.05
N ILE A 350 18.07 -3.34 -6.00
CA ILE A 350 17.82 -2.09 -6.73
C ILE A 350 18.35 -0.86 -5.97
N MET A 351 18.30 -0.85 -4.63
CA MET A 351 18.68 0.32 -3.84
C MET A 351 20.10 0.86 -4.14
N PRO A 352 21.14 0.04 -4.26
CA PRO A 352 22.46 0.53 -4.60
C PRO A 352 22.50 1.27 -5.95
N ALA A 353 21.77 0.76 -6.95
CA ALA A 353 21.67 1.38 -8.27
C ALA A 353 20.93 2.73 -8.24
N VAL A 354 19.84 2.79 -7.48
CA VAL A 354 19.02 4.01 -7.28
C VAL A 354 19.85 5.11 -6.61
N GLN A 355 20.64 4.74 -5.57
CA GLN A 355 21.52 5.66 -4.88
C GLN A 355 22.68 6.13 -5.76
N ALA A 356 23.22 5.26 -6.62
CA ALA A 356 24.32 5.59 -7.52
C ALA A 356 23.93 6.67 -8.54
N VAL A 357 22.67 6.74 -8.96
CA VAL A 357 22.17 7.81 -9.86
C VAL A 357 21.62 9.03 -9.10
N GLY A 358 21.76 9.07 -7.76
CA GLY A 358 21.41 10.21 -6.92
C GLY A 358 19.91 10.38 -6.64
N ILE A 359 19.10 9.34 -6.77
CA ILE A 359 17.68 9.39 -6.40
C ILE A 359 17.54 9.31 -4.87
N ASP A 360 16.76 10.23 -4.28
CA ASP A 360 16.46 10.23 -2.85
C ASP A 360 15.70 8.97 -2.44
N PRO A 361 16.17 8.22 -1.40
CA PRO A 361 15.53 6.96 -0.97
C PRO A 361 14.09 7.14 -0.45
N ILE A 362 13.75 8.27 0.17
CA ILE A 362 12.38 8.55 0.63
C ILE A 362 11.46 8.77 -0.58
N TRP A 363 11.92 9.57 -1.55
CA TRP A 363 11.19 9.80 -2.79
C TRP A 363 10.97 8.49 -3.56
N PHE A 364 12.05 7.66 -3.64
CA PHE A 364 11.97 6.36 -4.31
C PHE A 364 10.99 5.42 -3.59
N GLY A 365 10.89 5.49 -2.27
CA GLY A 365 9.90 4.73 -1.51
C GLY A 365 8.46 5.05 -1.92
N ILE A 366 8.13 6.33 -2.10
CA ILE A 366 6.79 6.73 -2.58
C ILE A 366 6.56 6.27 -4.03
N PHE A 367 7.58 6.36 -4.89
CA PHE A 367 7.51 5.80 -6.24
C PHE A 367 7.20 4.30 -6.21
N VAL A 368 7.91 3.52 -5.41
CA VAL A 368 7.68 2.07 -5.28
C VAL A 368 6.27 1.77 -4.75
N VAL A 369 5.79 2.53 -3.75
CA VAL A 369 4.42 2.37 -3.25
C VAL A 369 3.40 2.60 -4.36
N LEU A 370 3.55 3.63 -5.18
CA LEU A 370 2.67 3.86 -6.33
C LEU A 370 2.74 2.71 -7.35
N MET A 371 3.93 2.15 -7.61
CA MET A 371 4.06 0.99 -8.49
C MET A 371 3.34 -0.24 -7.92
N VAL A 372 3.47 -0.49 -6.61
CA VAL A 372 2.75 -1.56 -5.91
C VAL A 372 1.24 -1.35 -6.02
N GLU A 373 0.76 -0.12 -5.83
CA GLU A 373 -0.67 0.18 -5.93
C GLU A 373 -1.21 0.00 -7.36
N MET A 374 -0.42 0.35 -8.36
CA MET A 374 -0.79 0.07 -9.76
C MET A 374 -0.91 -1.43 -10.00
N ALA A 375 -0.02 -2.24 -9.42
CA ALA A 375 -0.09 -3.70 -9.48
C ALA A 375 -1.37 -4.27 -8.86
N GLN A 376 -1.91 -3.65 -7.79
CA GLN A 376 -3.16 -4.09 -7.16
C GLN A 376 -4.40 -4.02 -8.08
N ILE A 377 -4.34 -3.20 -9.12
CA ILE A 377 -5.43 -3.00 -10.08
C ILE A 377 -5.07 -3.43 -11.51
N THR A 378 -3.96 -4.16 -11.67
CA THR A 378 -3.49 -4.64 -12.97
C THR A 378 -3.63 -6.16 -13.09
N PRO A 379 -4.28 -6.69 -14.16
CA PRO A 379 -4.34 -8.13 -14.40
C PRO A 379 -2.92 -8.70 -14.67
N PRO A 380 -2.69 -10.01 -14.44
CA PRO A 380 -3.65 -11.06 -14.05
C PRO A 380 -3.89 -11.20 -12.54
N VAL A 381 -3.03 -10.70 -11.64
CA VAL A 381 -3.13 -10.97 -10.20
C VAL A 381 -3.63 -9.79 -9.37
N GLY A 382 -4.02 -8.65 -9.93
CA GLY A 382 -4.44 -7.49 -9.16
C GLY A 382 -5.39 -7.80 -7.99
N PHE A 383 -4.90 -7.74 -6.74
CA PHE A 383 -5.66 -8.16 -5.55
C PHE A 383 -6.99 -7.44 -5.39
N ASN A 384 -7.02 -6.13 -5.67
CA ASN A 384 -8.26 -5.36 -5.60
C ASN A 384 -9.27 -5.83 -6.65
N LEU A 385 -8.80 -6.28 -7.82
CA LEU A 385 -9.69 -6.84 -8.85
C LEU A 385 -10.35 -8.14 -8.38
N PHE A 386 -9.61 -9.01 -7.67
CA PHE A 386 -10.18 -10.23 -7.08
C PHE A 386 -11.17 -9.93 -5.95
N VAL A 387 -10.87 -8.95 -5.10
CA VAL A 387 -11.81 -8.50 -4.06
C VAL A 387 -13.12 -8.05 -4.71
N LEU A 388 -13.03 -7.21 -5.75
CA LEU A 388 -14.20 -6.73 -6.48
C LEU A 388 -14.93 -7.84 -7.24
N GLN A 389 -14.22 -8.79 -7.82
CA GLN A 389 -14.81 -9.97 -8.44
C GLN A 389 -15.65 -10.76 -7.42
N GLY A 390 -15.09 -11.02 -6.24
CA GLY A 390 -15.80 -11.71 -5.17
C GLY A 390 -17.03 -10.98 -4.66
N MET A 391 -17.05 -9.64 -4.73
CA MET A 391 -18.18 -8.81 -4.26
C MET A 391 -19.25 -8.57 -5.32
N THR A 392 -18.86 -8.48 -6.60
CA THR A 392 -19.77 -8.11 -7.70
C THR A 392 -20.20 -9.29 -8.54
N GLY A 393 -19.44 -10.40 -8.50
CA GLY A 393 -19.64 -11.54 -9.41
C GLY A 393 -19.28 -11.25 -10.87
N ARG A 394 -18.70 -10.08 -11.17
CA ARG A 394 -18.30 -9.69 -12.53
C ARG A 394 -16.99 -10.36 -12.94
N ASP A 395 -16.84 -10.56 -14.25
CA ASP A 395 -15.60 -11.06 -14.82
C ASP A 395 -14.41 -10.13 -14.57
N LEU A 396 -13.24 -10.71 -14.31
CA LEU A 396 -12.01 -9.98 -14.01
C LEU A 396 -11.61 -9.02 -15.15
N GLY A 397 -11.79 -9.44 -16.41
CA GLY A 397 -11.49 -8.61 -17.58
C GLY A 397 -12.40 -7.39 -17.69
N TRP A 398 -13.68 -7.52 -17.29
CA TRP A 398 -14.59 -6.38 -17.22
C TRP A 398 -14.16 -5.41 -16.11
N ILE A 399 -13.85 -5.92 -14.91
CA ILE A 399 -13.39 -5.08 -13.79
C ILE A 399 -12.12 -4.33 -14.18
N ALA A 400 -11.13 -5.01 -14.77
CA ALA A 400 -9.90 -4.39 -15.24
C ALA A 400 -10.15 -3.28 -16.26
N ARG A 401 -11.10 -3.49 -17.20
CA ARG A 401 -11.48 -2.49 -18.20
C ARG A 401 -12.09 -1.24 -17.58
N VAL A 402 -12.98 -1.39 -16.60
CA VAL A 402 -13.62 -0.23 -15.95
C VAL A 402 -12.68 0.49 -15.00
N THR A 403 -11.61 -0.18 -14.53
CA THR A 403 -10.56 0.39 -13.69
C THR A 403 -9.47 1.11 -14.49
N TRP A 404 -9.39 0.87 -15.81
CA TRP A 404 -8.35 1.44 -16.67
C TRP A 404 -8.16 2.97 -16.55
N PRO A 405 -9.21 3.80 -16.46
CA PRO A 405 -9.03 5.24 -16.27
C PRO A 405 -8.28 5.58 -14.98
N MET A 406 -8.50 4.83 -13.89
CA MET A 406 -7.82 5.03 -12.61
C MET A 406 -6.33 4.66 -12.72
N PHE A 407 -6.01 3.58 -13.44
CA PHE A 407 -4.62 3.21 -13.74
C PHE A 407 -3.89 4.31 -14.50
N VAL A 408 -4.52 4.89 -15.53
CA VAL A 408 -3.93 6.00 -16.28
C VAL A 408 -3.69 7.22 -15.39
N LEU A 409 -4.62 7.55 -14.50
CA LEU A 409 -4.43 8.65 -13.54
C LEU A 409 -3.26 8.38 -12.59
N MET A 410 -3.03 7.13 -12.18
CA MET A 410 -1.86 6.78 -11.37
C MET A 410 -0.56 6.94 -12.16
N CYS A 411 -0.52 6.56 -13.46
CA CYS A 411 0.62 6.86 -14.32
C CYS A 411 0.91 8.37 -14.38
N VAL A 412 -0.15 9.17 -14.53
CA VAL A 412 -0.03 10.64 -14.53
C VAL A 412 0.46 11.15 -13.16
N ALA A 413 0.00 10.58 -12.05
CA ALA A 413 0.47 10.94 -10.72
C ALA A 413 1.97 10.62 -10.55
N VAL A 414 2.44 9.46 -11.01
CA VAL A 414 3.86 9.08 -11.00
C VAL A 414 4.69 10.07 -11.82
N TRP A 415 4.23 10.40 -13.02
CA TRP A 415 4.88 11.40 -13.87
C TRP A 415 4.91 12.77 -13.19
N PHE A 416 3.83 13.16 -12.50
CA PHE A 416 3.73 14.45 -11.82
C PHE A 416 4.68 14.55 -10.61
N ILE A 417 4.79 13.52 -9.77
CA ILE A 417 5.76 13.52 -8.65
C ILE A 417 7.20 13.50 -9.14
N TRP A 418 7.46 12.95 -10.33
CA TRP A 418 8.79 13.02 -10.95
C TRP A 418 9.12 14.43 -11.43
N LEU A 419 8.17 15.14 -12.07
CA LEU A 419 8.36 16.53 -12.49
C LEU A 419 8.50 17.49 -11.31
N VAL A 420 7.78 17.23 -10.22
CA VAL A 420 7.74 18.08 -9.03
C VAL A 420 8.08 17.25 -7.79
N PRO A 421 9.37 16.86 -7.60
CA PRO A 421 9.81 16.01 -6.49
C PRO A 421 9.48 16.60 -5.10
N GLY A 422 9.35 17.92 -5.03
CA GLY A 422 8.96 18.64 -3.81
C GLY A 422 7.64 18.16 -3.20
N ILE A 423 6.71 17.63 -3.98
CA ILE A 423 5.45 17.06 -3.46
C ILE A 423 5.72 15.92 -2.47
N VAL A 424 6.77 15.14 -2.71
CA VAL A 424 7.17 14.03 -1.83
C VAL A 424 8.10 14.52 -0.71
N THR A 425 9.06 15.38 -1.03
CA THR A 425 10.18 15.70 -0.13
C THR A 425 9.94 16.93 0.75
N TRP A 426 9.05 17.85 0.37
CA TRP A 426 8.85 19.12 1.07
C TRP A 426 8.36 18.93 2.52
N LEU A 427 7.34 18.11 2.72
CA LEU A 427 6.76 17.91 4.06
C LEU A 427 7.73 17.23 5.03
N PRO A 428 8.45 16.15 4.65
CA PRO A 428 9.50 15.57 5.50
C PRO A 428 10.64 16.54 5.86
N GLN A 429 10.99 17.47 4.96
CA GLN A 429 12.03 18.47 5.21
C GLN A 429 11.61 19.53 6.23
N GLN A 430 10.32 19.85 6.33
CA GLN A 430 9.80 20.81 7.31
C GLN A 430 9.87 20.28 8.75
N MET A 431 9.77 18.97 8.94
CA MET A 431 9.83 18.33 10.27
C MET A 431 11.26 18.24 10.85
N MET A 432 12.28 18.47 10.04
CA MET A 432 13.67 18.45 10.50
C MET A 432 14.16 19.82 10.92
N ARG A 433 13.31 20.83 10.86
CA ARG A 433 13.55 22.19 11.36
C ARG A 433 12.90 22.40 12.72
#